data_700c1c506cd9e7ffca27f31c3233508f
#
_entry.id   700c1c506cd9e7ffca27f31c3233508f
#
_cell.length_a   1.000
_cell.length_b   1.000
_cell.length_c   1.000
_cell.angle_alpha   90.00
_cell.angle_beta   90.00
_cell.angle_gamma   90.00
#
_symmetry.space_group_name_H-M   'P 1'
#
loop_
_entity.id
_entity.type
_entity.pdbx_description
1 polymer ?
#
loop_
_entity_poly.entity_id
_entity_poly.type
_entity_poly.pdbx_seq_one_letter_code
_entity_poly.pdbx_strand_id
1 'polypeptide(L)'
;MKKLLLLTALASVISVSASAAEKLIVAATPIPHAEILELIKPTLAKEGVDLQIKVFTDYVQPNVQVAEKRLDANFFQHQPYLDEFNKAKGTDLVAVTGVHIEPLGAYSSKYKKLDELPSGATVVIPNDATNGGRALLLLDKAGVIKL
;
A
#
# COMPACT_ATOMS: atom_id res chain seq x y z
N MET A 1 -63.67 -23.25 43.34
CA MET A 1 -63.29 -23.00 41.93
C MET A 1 -62.12 -21.99 41.97
N LYS A 2 -60.88 -22.47 41.86
CA LYS A 2 -59.65 -21.67 41.93
C LYS A 2 -59.21 -21.34 40.52
N LYS A 3 -59.26 -20.06 40.15
CA LYS A 3 -58.75 -19.56 38.85
C LYS A 3 -57.22 -19.41 38.95
N LEU A 4 -56.52 -20.24 38.20
CA LEU A 4 -55.06 -20.19 38.03
C LEU A 4 -54.75 -19.17 36.95
N LEU A 5 -54.19 -18.03 37.31
CA LEU A 5 -53.62 -17.02 36.37
C LEU A 5 -52.21 -17.44 36.00
N LEU A 6 -52.05 -17.89 34.75
CA LEU A 6 -50.74 -18.09 34.13
C LEU A 6 -50.21 -16.71 33.66
N LEU A 7 -49.22 -16.19 34.36
CA LEU A 7 -48.40 -15.07 33.84
C LEU A 7 -47.30 -15.64 32.93
N THR A 8 -47.47 -15.51 31.64
CA THR A 8 -46.40 -15.76 30.66
C THR A 8 -45.52 -14.52 30.55
N ALA A 9 -44.36 -14.55 31.22
CA ALA A 9 -43.32 -13.53 31.02
C ALA A 9 -42.65 -13.75 29.68
N LEU A 10 -42.94 -12.87 28.71
CA LEU A 10 -42.29 -12.84 27.39
C LEU A 10 -40.90 -12.18 27.57
N ALA A 11 -39.86 -12.99 27.78
CA ALA A 11 -38.48 -12.52 27.81
C ALA A 11 -38.05 -12.18 26.36
N SER A 12 -38.08 -10.90 26.03
CA SER A 12 -37.50 -10.39 24.78
C SER A 12 -36.00 -10.51 24.85
N VAL A 13 -35.45 -11.54 24.23
CA VAL A 13 -34.01 -11.69 24.01
C VAL A 13 -33.61 -10.66 22.96
N ILE A 14 -33.06 -9.53 23.41
CA ILE A 14 -32.40 -8.57 22.52
C ILE A 14 -31.11 -9.24 22.06
N SER A 15 -31.14 -9.85 20.89
CA SER A 15 -29.93 -10.34 20.21
C SER A 15 -29.13 -9.13 19.78
N VAL A 16 -28.13 -8.76 20.56
CA VAL A 16 -27.10 -7.84 20.12
C VAL A 16 -26.27 -8.62 19.09
N SER A 17 -26.55 -8.39 17.81
CA SER A 17 -25.70 -8.89 16.74
C SER A 17 -24.34 -8.21 16.90
N ALA A 18 -23.37 -8.91 17.48
CA ALA A 18 -21.97 -8.48 17.39
C ALA A 18 -21.63 -8.51 15.90
N SER A 19 -21.56 -7.32 15.26
CA SER A 19 -21.02 -7.22 13.92
C SER A 19 -19.58 -7.72 13.97
N ALA A 20 -19.29 -8.81 13.28
CA ALA A 20 -17.91 -9.24 13.10
C ALA A 20 -17.16 -8.13 12.36
N ALA A 21 -15.94 -7.82 12.83
CA ALA A 21 -15.12 -6.82 12.17
C ALA A 21 -14.92 -7.20 10.69
N GLU A 22 -15.08 -6.23 9.79
CA GLU A 22 -14.85 -6.42 8.38
C GLU A 22 -13.35 -6.58 8.12
N LYS A 23 -12.97 -7.69 7.52
CA LYS A 23 -11.56 -8.00 7.24
C LYS A 23 -11.13 -7.28 5.97
N LEU A 24 -10.03 -6.50 6.08
CA LEU A 24 -9.39 -5.82 4.96
C LEU A 24 -7.92 -6.25 4.88
N ILE A 25 -7.53 -6.89 3.77
CA ILE A 25 -6.16 -7.37 3.58
C ILE A 25 -5.45 -6.47 2.56
N VAL A 26 -4.40 -5.77 3.01
CA VAL A 26 -3.67 -4.79 2.19
C VAL A 26 -2.22 -5.22 2.00
N ALA A 27 -1.78 -5.28 0.74
CA ALA A 27 -0.37 -5.43 0.39
C ALA A 27 0.36 -4.10 0.57
N ALA A 28 1.56 -4.11 1.14
CA ALA A 28 2.38 -2.92 1.28
C ALA A 28 3.87 -3.23 1.15
N THR A 29 4.67 -2.25 0.74
CA THR A 29 6.12 -2.31 0.91
C THR A 29 6.50 -1.92 2.34
N PRO A 30 7.70 -2.31 2.84
CA PRO A 30 8.02 -2.15 4.27
C PRO A 30 7.93 -0.71 4.76
N ILE A 31 8.68 0.21 4.14
CA ILE A 31 8.86 1.60 4.56
C ILE A 31 8.57 2.53 3.38
N PRO A 32 7.73 3.57 3.56
CA PRO A 32 6.97 3.92 4.76
C PRO A 32 5.60 3.25 4.85
N HIS A 33 5.17 2.50 3.83
CA HIS A 33 3.79 2.09 3.58
C HIS A 33 3.23 1.16 4.67
N ALA A 34 3.93 0.07 5.01
CA ALA A 34 3.48 -0.83 6.07
C ALA A 34 3.47 -0.13 7.44
N GLU A 35 4.45 0.75 7.72
CA GLU A 35 4.49 1.52 8.96
C GLU A 35 3.28 2.47 9.10
N ILE A 36 2.89 3.14 8.02
CA ILE A 36 1.69 3.99 8.00
C ILE A 36 0.43 3.16 8.27
N LEU A 37 0.31 1.99 7.65
CA LEU A 37 -0.83 1.09 7.86
C LEU A 37 -0.88 0.57 9.31
N GLU A 38 0.27 0.19 9.88
CA GLU A 38 0.34 -0.24 11.29
C GLU A 38 -0.07 0.90 12.25
N LEU A 39 0.30 2.14 11.95
CA LEU A 39 -0.08 3.30 12.75
C LEU A 39 -1.60 3.52 12.79
N ILE A 40 -2.31 3.32 11.68
CA ILE A 40 -3.76 3.54 11.60
C ILE A 40 -4.59 2.32 12.03
N LYS A 41 -4.00 1.13 12.08
CA LYS A 41 -4.68 -0.13 12.40
C LYS A 41 -5.52 -0.08 13.68
N PRO A 42 -5.05 0.50 14.82
CA PRO A 42 -5.87 0.61 16.04
C PRO A 42 -7.10 1.51 15.87
N THR A 43 -7.03 2.50 14.99
CA THR A 43 -8.16 3.39 14.69
C THR A 43 -9.20 2.66 13.87
N LEU A 44 -8.78 1.94 12.83
CA LEU A 44 -9.67 1.13 12.00
C LEU A 44 -10.36 0.01 12.80
N ALA A 45 -9.66 -0.60 13.75
CA ALA A 45 -10.26 -1.61 14.63
C ALA A 45 -11.43 -1.06 15.46
N LYS A 46 -11.37 0.21 15.92
CA LYS A 46 -12.47 0.88 16.61
C LYS A 46 -13.67 1.15 15.70
N GLU A 47 -13.43 1.26 14.40
CA GLU A 47 -14.45 1.44 13.37
C GLU A 47 -14.98 0.11 12.82
N GLY A 48 -14.57 -1.02 13.39
CA GLY A 48 -15.03 -2.35 13.02
C GLY A 48 -14.29 -2.95 11.82
N VAL A 49 -13.10 -2.44 11.47
CA VAL A 49 -12.26 -2.98 10.39
C VAL A 49 -11.06 -3.72 10.97
N ASP A 50 -10.92 -5.02 10.62
CA ASP A 50 -9.74 -5.84 10.92
C ASP A 50 -8.73 -5.70 9.76
N LEU A 51 -7.83 -4.71 9.87
CA LEU A 51 -6.78 -4.50 8.89
C LEU A 51 -5.67 -5.56 9.02
N GLN A 52 -5.44 -6.32 7.96
CA GLN A 52 -4.34 -7.27 7.83
C GLN A 52 -3.34 -6.79 6.78
N ILE A 53 -2.08 -6.62 7.19
CA ILE A 53 -1.02 -6.10 6.34
C ILE A 53 -0.15 -7.24 5.84
N LYS A 54 0.04 -7.33 4.52
CA LYS A 54 0.94 -8.27 3.85
C LYS A 54 2.11 -7.51 3.25
N VAL A 55 3.29 -7.69 3.82
CA VAL A 55 4.49 -6.98 3.40
C VAL A 55 5.18 -7.71 2.24
N PHE A 56 5.50 -6.96 1.19
CA PHE A 56 6.25 -7.42 0.01
C PHE A 56 7.50 -6.56 -0.17
N THR A 57 8.59 -7.17 -0.61
CA THR A 57 9.87 -6.49 -0.86
C THR A 57 10.11 -6.18 -2.34
N ASP A 58 9.14 -6.49 -3.20
CA ASP A 58 9.14 -6.21 -4.63
C ASP A 58 7.93 -5.36 -5.02
N TYR A 59 7.93 -4.80 -6.24
CA TYR A 59 6.87 -3.93 -6.74
C TYR A 59 5.88 -4.63 -7.68
N VAL A 60 6.08 -5.90 -7.99
CA VAL A 60 5.22 -6.67 -8.91
C VAL A 60 4.10 -7.38 -8.16
N GLN A 61 4.47 -8.11 -7.11
CA GLN A 61 3.53 -8.95 -6.37
C GLN A 61 2.35 -8.19 -5.75
N PRO A 62 2.48 -6.99 -5.19
CA PRO A 62 1.33 -6.27 -4.63
C PRO A 62 0.18 -6.08 -5.63
N ASN A 63 0.49 -5.72 -6.88
CA ASN A 63 -0.52 -5.58 -7.93
C ASN A 63 -1.07 -6.93 -8.41
N VAL A 64 -0.21 -7.94 -8.57
CA VAL A 64 -0.64 -9.29 -8.98
C VAL A 64 -1.65 -9.87 -7.98
N GLN A 65 -1.36 -9.77 -6.69
CA GLN A 65 -2.22 -10.32 -5.63
C GLN A 65 -3.61 -9.65 -5.61
N VAL A 66 -3.67 -8.34 -5.85
CA VAL A 66 -4.96 -7.62 -5.93
C VAL A 66 -5.68 -7.94 -7.24
N ALA A 67 -5.00 -7.96 -8.38
CA ALA A 67 -5.60 -8.30 -9.66
C ALA A 67 -6.19 -9.72 -9.67
N GLU A 68 -5.56 -10.67 -8.98
CA GLU A 68 -6.03 -12.04 -8.81
C GLU A 68 -7.06 -12.19 -7.66
N LYS A 69 -7.49 -11.08 -7.04
CA LYS A 69 -8.47 -11.06 -5.94
C LYS A 69 -8.06 -11.88 -4.71
N ARG A 70 -6.75 -12.05 -4.49
CA ARG A 70 -6.21 -12.70 -3.30
C ARG A 70 -6.08 -11.76 -2.12
N LEU A 71 -5.90 -10.46 -2.41
CA LEU A 71 -5.87 -9.36 -1.46
C LEU A 71 -6.84 -8.27 -1.92
N ASP A 72 -7.32 -7.45 -0.99
CA ASP A 72 -8.35 -6.45 -1.26
C ASP A 72 -7.78 -5.17 -1.86
N ALA A 73 -6.60 -4.76 -1.42
CA ALA A 73 -5.95 -3.54 -1.87
C ALA A 73 -4.42 -3.63 -1.75
N ASN A 74 -3.73 -2.63 -2.31
CA ASN A 74 -2.32 -2.41 -2.03
C ASN A 74 -2.01 -0.93 -1.77
N PHE A 75 -0.90 -0.69 -1.10
CA PHE A 75 -0.39 0.64 -0.80
C PHE A 75 1.13 0.65 -0.95
N PHE A 76 1.64 1.13 -2.10
CA PHE A 76 3.08 1.20 -2.36
C PHE A 76 3.47 2.05 -3.57
N GLN A 77 2.57 2.34 -4.52
CA GLN A 77 2.90 2.81 -5.85
C GLN A 77 2.38 4.22 -6.14
N HIS A 78 2.96 4.85 -7.16
CA HIS A 78 2.47 6.09 -7.75
C HIS A 78 1.68 5.81 -9.04
N GLN A 79 0.85 6.75 -9.46
CA GLN A 79 -0.07 6.56 -10.60
C GLN A 79 0.64 6.11 -11.89
N PRO A 80 1.78 6.68 -12.32
CA PRO A 80 2.43 6.23 -13.55
C PRO A 80 2.87 4.76 -13.52
N TYR A 81 3.26 4.22 -12.34
CA TYR A 81 3.59 2.81 -12.20
C TYR A 81 2.34 1.94 -12.34
N LEU A 82 1.23 2.32 -11.74
CA LEU A 82 -0.05 1.61 -11.85
C LEU A 82 -0.52 1.55 -13.31
N ASP A 83 -0.48 2.68 -14.01
CA ASP A 83 -0.91 2.78 -15.40
C ASP A 83 -0.07 1.86 -16.32
N GLU A 84 1.26 1.87 -16.13
CA GLU A 84 2.15 1.00 -16.89
C GLU A 84 1.94 -0.49 -16.54
N PHE A 85 1.73 -0.81 -15.27
CA PHE A 85 1.42 -2.18 -14.84
C PHE A 85 0.12 -2.67 -15.49
N ASN A 86 -0.95 -1.88 -15.42
CA ASN A 86 -2.24 -2.23 -16.04
C ASN A 86 -2.08 -2.48 -17.54
N LYS A 87 -1.39 -1.58 -18.24
CA LYS A 87 -1.12 -1.72 -19.67
C LYS A 87 -0.31 -2.98 -19.99
N ALA A 88 0.77 -3.22 -19.24
CA ALA A 88 1.69 -4.34 -19.51
C ALA A 88 1.07 -5.71 -19.15
N LYS A 89 0.19 -5.76 -18.18
CA LYS A 89 -0.42 -7.01 -17.66
C LYS A 89 -1.87 -7.22 -18.09
N GLY A 90 -2.49 -6.24 -18.75
CA GLY A 90 -3.91 -6.30 -19.13
C GLY A 90 -4.84 -6.32 -17.92
N THR A 91 -4.48 -5.59 -16.86
CA THR A 91 -5.29 -5.45 -15.63
C THR A 91 -6.00 -4.10 -15.60
N ASP A 92 -6.98 -3.95 -14.71
CA ASP A 92 -7.83 -2.76 -14.56
C ASP A 92 -7.84 -2.23 -13.10
N LEU A 93 -6.72 -2.36 -12.40
CA LEU A 93 -6.57 -1.83 -11.06
C LEU A 93 -6.75 -0.30 -11.05
N VAL A 94 -7.43 0.22 -10.06
CA VAL A 94 -7.73 1.65 -9.94
C VAL A 94 -7.12 2.25 -8.68
N ALA A 95 -6.66 3.51 -8.77
CA ALA A 95 -6.25 4.27 -7.61
C ALA A 95 -7.49 4.76 -6.85
N VAL A 96 -7.59 4.45 -5.56
CA VAL A 96 -8.68 4.87 -4.69
C VAL A 96 -8.43 6.27 -4.15
N THR A 97 -7.20 6.54 -3.67
CA THR A 97 -6.79 7.83 -3.12
C THR A 97 -5.28 7.99 -3.11
N GLY A 98 -4.82 9.23 -3.07
CA GLY A 98 -3.43 9.58 -2.78
C GLY A 98 -3.23 9.75 -1.28
N VAL A 99 -2.14 9.22 -0.74
CA VAL A 99 -1.83 9.29 0.69
C VAL A 99 -0.68 10.25 0.96
N HIS A 100 0.43 10.16 0.22
CA HIS A 100 1.61 11.01 0.39
C HIS A 100 2.41 11.12 -0.92
N ILE A 101 3.43 11.97 -0.91
CA ILE A 101 4.35 12.16 -2.03
C ILE A 101 5.75 11.71 -1.58
N GLU A 102 6.38 10.88 -2.41
CA GLU A 102 7.78 10.46 -2.23
C GLU A 102 8.66 11.08 -3.31
N PRO A 103 9.51 12.05 -2.96
CA PRO A 103 10.50 12.57 -3.91
C PRO A 103 11.56 11.52 -4.21
N LEU A 104 11.95 11.39 -5.48
CA LEU A 104 13.08 10.56 -5.88
C LEU A 104 14.38 11.28 -5.52
N GLY A 105 15.30 10.60 -4.86
CA GLY A 105 16.59 11.13 -4.47
C GLY A 105 17.77 10.22 -4.88
N ALA A 106 18.94 10.80 -5.11
CA ALA A 106 20.19 10.07 -5.22
C ALA A 106 20.83 9.97 -3.83
N TYR A 107 21.23 8.77 -3.42
CA TYR A 107 21.77 8.48 -2.11
C TYR A 107 23.15 7.84 -2.25
N SER A 108 24.09 8.18 -1.37
CA SER A 108 25.40 7.56 -1.32
C SER A 108 25.91 7.48 0.12
N SER A 109 26.49 6.34 0.48
CA SER A 109 27.29 6.20 1.72
C SER A 109 28.73 6.68 1.55
N LYS A 110 29.19 6.83 0.30
CA LYS A 110 30.58 7.12 -0.05
C LYS A 110 30.82 8.60 -0.41
N TYR A 111 29.90 9.21 -1.15
CA TYR A 111 30.00 10.59 -1.64
C TYR A 111 28.94 11.48 -1.01
N LYS A 112 29.30 12.70 -0.66
CA LYS A 112 28.37 13.67 -0.05
C LYS A 112 27.68 14.55 -1.08
N LYS A 113 28.28 14.68 -2.27
CA LYS A 113 27.76 15.51 -3.39
C LYS A 113 27.90 14.77 -4.70
N LEU A 114 27.05 15.10 -5.68
CA LEU A 114 27.09 14.49 -7.01
C LEU A 114 28.34 14.88 -7.81
N ASP A 115 28.87 16.07 -7.61
CA ASP A 115 30.10 16.56 -8.26
C ASP A 115 31.39 15.86 -7.77
N GLU A 116 31.30 15.10 -6.67
CA GLU A 116 32.38 14.27 -6.16
C GLU A 116 32.44 12.88 -6.83
N LEU A 117 31.47 12.53 -7.68
CA LEU A 117 31.45 11.24 -8.37
C LEU A 117 32.58 11.16 -9.40
N PRO A 118 33.49 10.16 -9.31
CA PRO A 118 34.54 10.00 -10.29
C PRO A 118 33.97 9.50 -11.63
N SER A 119 34.69 9.77 -12.71
CA SER A 119 34.37 9.16 -14.02
C SER A 119 34.39 7.63 -13.90
N GLY A 120 33.38 6.98 -14.46
CA GLY A 120 33.21 5.53 -14.37
C GLY A 120 32.58 5.03 -13.05
N ALA A 121 32.08 5.92 -12.20
CA ALA A 121 31.33 5.50 -11.02
C ALA A 121 30.08 4.68 -11.40
N THR A 122 29.79 3.64 -10.61
CA THR A 122 28.59 2.83 -10.78
C THR A 122 27.43 3.47 -10.02
N VAL A 123 26.32 3.67 -10.74
CA VAL A 123 25.05 4.17 -10.19
C VAL A 123 23.97 3.10 -10.37
N VAL A 124 23.29 2.73 -9.30
CA VAL A 124 22.15 1.80 -9.35
C VAL A 124 20.88 2.62 -9.48
N ILE A 125 20.05 2.25 -10.45
CA ILE A 125 18.75 2.87 -10.69
C ILE A 125 17.64 1.82 -10.61
N PRO A 126 16.36 2.23 -10.39
CA PRO A 126 15.23 1.32 -10.47
C PRO A 126 15.14 0.63 -11.86
N ASN A 127 14.70 -0.62 -11.88
CA ASN A 127 14.62 -1.43 -13.10
C ASN A 127 13.26 -1.39 -13.79
N ASP A 128 12.29 -0.69 -13.23
CA ASP A 128 11.01 -0.43 -13.89
C ASP A 128 11.10 0.83 -14.76
N ALA A 129 10.31 0.87 -15.83
CA ALA A 129 10.38 1.94 -16.82
C ALA A 129 10.07 3.33 -16.24
N THR A 130 9.12 3.42 -15.32
CA THR A 130 8.67 4.71 -14.77
C THR A 130 9.68 5.30 -13.80
N ASN A 131 10.16 4.53 -12.82
CA ASN A 131 11.16 5.02 -11.86
C ASN A 131 12.57 5.06 -12.44
N GLY A 132 12.93 4.15 -13.34
CA GLY A 132 14.17 4.21 -14.11
C GLY A 132 14.26 5.51 -14.91
N GLY A 133 13.19 5.89 -15.62
CA GLY A 133 13.10 7.15 -16.33
C GLY A 133 13.26 8.37 -15.41
N ARG A 134 12.60 8.38 -14.24
CA ARG A 134 12.78 9.44 -13.23
C ARG A 134 14.22 9.55 -12.75
N ALA A 135 14.88 8.41 -12.53
CA ALA A 135 16.29 8.39 -12.09
C ALA A 135 17.22 8.97 -13.16
N LEU A 136 17.03 8.61 -14.44
CA LEU A 136 17.83 9.16 -15.55
C LEU A 136 17.61 10.67 -15.69
N LEU A 137 16.38 11.15 -15.66
CA LEU A 137 16.06 12.59 -15.69
C LEU A 137 16.67 13.35 -14.50
N LEU A 138 16.70 12.75 -13.31
CA LEU A 138 17.34 13.33 -12.13
C LEU A 138 18.87 13.48 -12.35
N LEU A 139 19.52 12.45 -12.88
CA LEU A 139 20.95 12.45 -13.15
C LEU A 139 21.34 13.43 -14.28
N ASP A 140 20.51 13.54 -15.32
CA ASP A 140 20.69 14.52 -16.41
C ASP A 140 20.55 15.95 -15.85
N LYS A 141 19.48 16.23 -15.09
CA LYS A 141 19.28 17.52 -14.45
C LYS A 141 20.40 17.93 -13.53
N ALA A 142 21.04 16.94 -12.86
CA ALA A 142 22.19 17.15 -11.99
C ALA A 142 23.53 17.24 -12.74
N GLY A 143 23.54 17.12 -14.07
CA GLY A 143 24.73 17.21 -14.91
C GLY A 143 25.67 16.00 -14.81
N VAL A 144 25.21 14.89 -14.23
CA VAL A 144 25.99 13.64 -14.09
C VAL A 144 26.03 12.86 -15.40
N ILE A 145 24.96 12.89 -16.16
CA ILE A 145 24.82 12.31 -17.49
C ILE A 145 24.21 13.32 -18.45
N LYS A 146 24.19 13.01 -19.74
CA LYS A 146 23.44 13.73 -20.77
C LYS A 146 22.53 12.75 -21.49
N LEU A 147 21.22 13.03 -21.51
CA LEU A 147 20.20 12.31 -22.26
C LEU A 147 20.04 12.89 -23.68
#